data_12b0f9ed8a03ab24ce0e379fbdf68c77
#
_entry.id   12b0f9ed8a03ab24ce0e379fbdf68c77
#
_cell.length_a   1.000
_cell.length_b   1.000
_cell.length_c   1.000
_cell.angle_alpha   90.00
_cell.angle_beta   90.00
_cell.angle_gamma   90.00
#
_symmetry.space_group_name_H-M   'P 1'
#
loop_
_entity.id
_entity.type
_entity.pdbx_description
1 polymer ?
#
loop_
_entity_poly.entity_id
_entity_poly.type
_entity_poly.pdbx_seq_one_letter_code
_entity_poly.pdbx_strand_id
1 'polypeptide(L)'
;SANKKVSYKSANRKIATVNSKGIVKGVKPGKTKITVISKKAKNKKASIRVVVKKAAIKKVTLNVKSANLSIGESKQLKAKAVPTKNTSTKIAWSSSNKKVAVVSSKGKVTGKATGTATITAKAADGSGKKAKCKVTVKNNINLIAMDVQNAQTITFSLDRAMALNASQVQISNKWNIDGAYNRQLKIDTMTTADNKNYTV
;
A
#
# COMPACT_ATOMS: atom_id res chain seq x y z
N SER A 1 26.68 -5.97 58.25
CA SER A 1 25.71 -5.81 57.16
C SER A 1 24.95 -7.11 56.96
N ALA A 2 23.62 -7.08 57.18
CA ALA A 2 22.79 -8.24 57.08
C ALA A 2 22.73 -8.72 55.61
N ASN A 3 23.30 -9.86 55.34
CA ASN A 3 23.29 -10.52 54.02
C ASN A 3 21.85 -10.88 53.66
N LYS A 4 21.15 -9.97 52.93
CA LYS A 4 19.74 -10.11 52.57
C LYS A 4 19.63 -11.09 51.41
N LYS A 5 19.70 -12.39 51.69
CA LYS A 5 19.43 -13.42 50.68
C LYS A 5 17.94 -13.39 50.31
N VAL A 6 17.62 -12.97 49.10
CA VAL A 6 16.27 -13.00 48.52
C VAL A 6 16.22 -13.91 47.30
N SER A 7 15.03 -14.36 46.95
CA SER A 7 14.73 -15.02 45.69
C SER A 7 13.63 -14.27 44.95
N TYR A 8 13.65 -14.37 43.64
CA TYR A 8 12.70 -13.70 42.77
C TYR A 8 11.88 -14.73 42.01
N LYS A 9 10.58 -14.46 41.87
CA LYS A 9 9.66 -15.32 41.12
C LYS A 9 8.77 -14.47 40.20
N SER A 10 8.67 -14.85 38.96
CA SER A 10 7.67 -14.32 38.04
C SER A 10 6.41 -15.18 38.07
N ALA A 11 5.25 -14.56 38.19
CA ALA A 11 3.95 -15.23 38.10
C ALA A 11 3.68 -15.76 36.70
N ASN A 12 4.23 -15.09 35.65
CA ASN A 12 4.12 -15.55 34.28
C ASN A 12 5.43 -15.28 33.51
N ARG A 13 6.26 -16.30 33.36
CA ARG A 13 7.55 -16.23 32.68
C ARG A 13 7.42 -16.02 31.17
N LYS A 14 6.25 -16.31 30.57
CA LYS A 14 5.97 -16.02 29.15
C LYS A 14 5.79 -14.52 28.91
N ILE A 15 5.47 -13.72 29.93
CA ILE A 15 5.33 -12.25 29.85
C ILE A 15 6.59 -11.55 30.28
N ALA A 16 7.15 -11.89 31.45
CA ALA A 16 8.43 -11.37 31.91
C ALA A 16 9.16 -12.41 32.75
N THR A 17 10.49 -12.43 32.64
CA THR A 17 11.38 -13.22 33.48
C THR A 17 12.11 -12.31 34.45
N VAL A 18 12.61 -12.90 35.54
CA VAL A 18 13.48 -12.24 36.52
C VAL A 18 14.63 -13.16 36.86
N ASN A 19 15.86 -12.62 36.94
CA ASN A 19 17.05 -13.41 37.32
C ASN A 19 17.33 -13.30 38.83
N SER A 20 18.37 -14.01 39.30
CA SER A 20 18.80 -14.04 40.71
C SER A 20 19.26 -12.64 41.23
N LYS A 21 19.67 -11.76 40.35
CA LYS A 21 20.06 -10.36 40.67
C LYS A 21 18.86 -9.39 40.71
N GLY A 22 17.62 -9.86 40.43
CA GLY A 22 16.42 -9.06 40.41
C GLY A 22 16.18 -8.29 39.08
N ILE A 23 16.99 -8.56 38.03
CA ILE A 23 16.83 -7.93 36.73
C ILE A 23 15.63 -8.57 36.00
N VAL A 24 14.65 -7.72 35.68
CA VAL A 24 13.42 -8.11 34.98
C VAL A 24 13.59 -7.92 33.47
N LYS A 25 13.31 -8.97 32.69
CA LYS A 25 13.31 -8.93 31.21
C LYS A 25 11.92 -9.18 30.69
N GLY A 26 11.36 -8.24 29.91
CA GLY A 26 10.12 -8.41 29.18
C GLY A 26 10.29 -9.42 28.04
N VAL A 27 9.35 -10.37 27.92
CA VAL A 27 9.36 -11.46 26.90
C VAL A 27 8.25 -11.24 25.88
N LYS A 28 7.02 -10.99 26.35
CA LYS A 28 5.84 -10.81 25.51
C LYS A 28 4.94 -9.73 26.12
N PRO A 29 4.25 -8.91 25.31
CA PRO A 29 3.29 -7.93 25.84
C PRO A 29 2.24 -8.57 26.74
N GLY A 30 1.99 -7.91 27.87
CA GLY A 30 1.03 -8.38 28.88
C GLY A 30 1.34 -7.83 30.26
N LYS A 31 0.61 -8.31 31.26
CA LYS A 31 0.77 -7.94 32.67
C LYS A 31 1.17 -9.18 33.46
N THR A 32 2.15 -9.04 34.35
CA THR A 32 2.54 -10.09 35.29
C THR A 32 2.96 -9.48 36.62
N LYS A 33 3.16 -10.33 37.62
CA LYS A 33 3.64 -9.98 38.95
C LYS A 33 5.03 -10.59 39.16
N ILE A 34 5.97 -9.81 39.64
CA ILE A 34 7.26 -10.28 40.12
C ILE A 34 7.21 -10.21 41.66
N THR A 35 7.52 -11.33 42.30
CA THR A 35 7.54 -11.44 43.75
C THR A 35 8.98 -11.66 44.24
N VAL A 36 9.36 -10.90 45.25
CA VAL A 36 10.60 -11.07 46.01
C VAL A 36 10.26 -11.77 47.31
N ILE A 37 11.01 -12.80 47.65
CA ILE A 37 10.78 -13.64 48.83
C ILE A 37 12.07 -13.63 49.65
N SER A 38 11.98 -13.29 50.93
CA SER A 38 13.11 -13.38 51.86
C SER A 38 13.45 -14.84 52.15
N LYS A 39 14.72 -15.20 52.05
CA LYS A 39 15.21 -16.54 52.39
C LYS A 39 15.37 -16.71 53.90
N LYS A 40 15.55 -15.64 54.66
CA LYS A 40 15.63 -15.66 56.14
C LYS A 40 14.26 -15.67 56.81
N ALA A 41 13.36 -14.84 56.35
CA ALA A 41 11.98 -14.74 56.85
C ALA A 41 11.01 -15.35 55.87
N LYS A 42 10.74 -16.64 55.94
CA LYS A 42 10.02 -17.44 54.92
C LYS A 42 8.66 -16.84 54.48
N ASN A 43 7.98 -16.09 55.37
CA ASN A 43 6.70 -15.50 55.05
C ASN A 43 6.76 -14.02 54.61
N LYS A 44 7.95 -13.39 54.60
CA LYS A 44 8.09 -11.98 54.16
C LYS A 44 8.30 -11.94 52.64
N LYS A 45 7.35 -11.40 51.95
CA LYS A 45 7.34 -11.24 50.50
C LYS A 45 6.83 -9.86 50.11
N ALA A 46 7.37 -9.31 49.03
CA ALA A 46 6.89 -8.12 48.35
C ALA A 46 6.67 -8.42 46.87
N SER A 47 5.82 -7.70 46.21
CA SER A 47 5.60 -7.91 44.77
C SER A 47 5.33 -6.61 44.04
N ILE A 48 5.72 -6.58 42.79
CA ILE A 48 5.46 -5.49 41.86
C ILE A 48 4.67 -6.00 40.66
N ARG A 49 3.81 -5.15 40.13
CA ARG A 49 3.16 -5.40 38.86
C ARG A 49 4.07 -4.92 37.73
N VAL A 50 4.35 -5.80 36.79
CA VAL A 50 5.12 -5.52 35.59
C VAL A 50 4.20 -5.52 34.38
N VAL A 51 4.25 -4.45 33.61
CA VAL A 51 3.51 -4.31 32.33
C VAL A 51 4.53 -4.27 31.21
N VAL A 52 4.53 -5.31 30.38
CA VAL A 52 5.31 -5.35 29.14
C VAL A 52 4.43 -4.77 28.04
N LYS A 53 4.79 -3.61 27.53
CA LYS A 53 4.10 -2.93 26.43
C LYS A 53 4.51 -3.52 25.09
N LYS A 54 3.66 -3.41 24.07
CA LYS A 54 4.05 -3.68 22.68
C LYS A 54 5.15 -2.72 22.28
N ALA A 55 6.15 -3.20 21.54
CA ALA A 55 7.16 -2.32 20.97
C ALA A 55 6.53 -1.41 19.91
N ALA A 56 6.91 -0.15 19.88
CA ALA A 56 6.46 0.78 18.87
C ALA A 56 7.10 0.47 17.52
N ILE A 57 6.36 0.69 16.43
CA ILE A 57 6.88 0.58 15.07
C ILE A 57 7.88 1.71 14.84
N LYS A 58 9.08 1.35 14.41
CA LYS A 58 10.18 2.29 14.11
C LYS A 58 10.18 2.71 12.63
N LYS A 59 9.72 1.85 11.74
CA LYS A 59 9.71 2.09 10.29
C LYS A 59 8.57 1.33 9.61
N VAL A 60 7.96 1.96 8.60
CA VAL A 60 7.07 1.33 7.63
C VAL A 60 7.70 1.46 6.26
N THR A 61 7.68 0.40 5.46
CA THR A 61 8.15 0.38 4.08
C THR A 61 7.08 -0.21 3.17
N LEU A 62 7.10 0.18 1.91
CA LEU A 62 6.28 -0.40 0.84
C LEU A 62 7.16 -1.17 -0.14
N ASN A 63 6.60 -2.17 -0.79
CA ASN A 63 7.25 -2.94 -1.86
C ASN A 63 7.56 -2.08 -3.09
N VAL A 64 6.80 -1.01 -3.34
CA VAL A 64 7.03 -0.05 -4.42
C VAL A 64 6.77 1.38 -3.93
N LYS A 65 7.51 2.35 -4.49
CA LYS A 65 7.39 3.79 -4.19
C LYS A 65 6.51 4.52 -5.19
N SER A 66 6.34 3.96 -6.39
CA SER A 66 5.47 4.48 -7.45
C SER A 66 4.79 3.36 -8.22
N ALA A 67 3.65 3.65 -8.82
CA ALA A 67 2.92 2.74 -9.68
C ALA A 67 2.17 3.52 -10.76
N ASN A 68 2.17 2.98 -11.97
CA ASN A 68 1.30 3.43 -13.04
C ASN A 68 0.17 2.42 -13.18
N LEU A 69 -1.04 2.90 -13.35
CA LEU A 69 -2.25 2.09 -13.52
C LEU A 69 -3.07 2.67 -14.66
N SER A 70 -3.77 1.83 -15.35
CA SER A 70 -4.89 2.24 -16.22
C SER A 70 -6.16 2.40 -15.39
N ILE A 71 -7.16 3.09 -15.92
CA ILE A 71 -8.49 3.15 -15.29
C ILE A 71 -9.03 1.72 -15.16
N GLY A 72 -9.53 1.35 -13.97
CA GLY A 72 -10.01 0.00 -13.62
C GLY A 72 -8.91 -0.97 -13.19
N GLU A 73 -7.66 -0.74 -13.56
CA GLU A 73 -6.54 -1.59 -13.17
C GLU A 73 -6.28 -1.54 -11.67
N SER A 74 -5.79 -2.65 -11.13
CA SER A 74 -5.48 -2.76 -9.70
C SER A 74 -4.07 -3.28 -9.47
N LYS A 75 -3.42 -2.77 -8.41
CA LYS A 75 -2.11 -3.22 -7.95
C LYS A 75 -2.08 -3.47 -6.46
N GLN A 76 -1.48 -4.60 -6.07
CA GLN A 76 -1.31 -4.93 -4.66
C GLN A 76 -0.07 -4.24 -4.09
N LEU A 77 -0.27 -3.33 -3.13
CA LEU A 77 0.81 -2.79 -2.30
C LEU A 77 0.97 -3.67 -1.05
N LYS A 78 2.23 -3.95 -0.70
CA LYS A 78 2.59 -4.69 0.51
C LYS A 78 3.37 -3.76 1.44
N ALA A 79 2.87 -3.58 2.66
CA ALA A 79 3.54 -2.79 3.69
C ALA A 79 4.26 -3.71 4.68
N LYS A 80 5.50 -3.35 5.05
CA LYS A 80 6.29 -4.03 6.09
C LYS A 80 6.57 -3.06 7.22
N ALA A 81 6.21 -3.44 8.44
CA ALA A 81 6.49 -2.68 9.67
C ALA A 81 7.68 -3.32 10.42
N VAL A 82 8.54 -2.49 11.00
CA VAL A 82 9.73 -2.93 11.75
C VAL A 82 9.71 -2.24 13.12
N PRO A 83 9.99 -2.95 14.21
CA PRO A 83 10.21 -4.39 14.34
C PRO A 83 8.93 -5.20 14.17
N THR A 84 9.06 -6.47 13.78
CA THR A 84 7.90 -7.38 13.61
C THR A 84 7.53 -8.14 14.90
N LYS A 85 8.49 -8.30 15.82
CA LYS A 85 8.26 -8.96 17.12
C LYS A 85 7.65 -7.97 18.13
N ASN A 86 6.65 -8.45 18.88
CA ASN A 86 6.00 -7.71 19.98
C ASN A 86 5.40 -6.36 19.60
N THR A 87 5.03 -6.17 18.32
CA THR A 87 4.41 -4.96 17.80
C THR A 87 3.01 -5.24 17.27
N SER A 88 2.22 -4.20 17.09
CA SER A 88 1.02 -4.27 16.26
C SER A 88 1.41 -4.01 14.81
N THR A 89 1.32 -5.02 13.95
CA THR A 89 1.64 -4.87 12.51
C THR A 89 0.46 -4.34 11.69
N LYS A 90 -0.62 -3.89 12.34
CA LYS A 90 -1.77 -3.31 11.65
C LYS A 90 -1.36 -2.03 10.92
N ILE A 91 -1.70 -1.97 9.63
CA ILE A 91 -1.47 -0.83 8.75
C ILE A 91 -2.83 -0.23 8.37
N ALA A 92 -2.95 1.07 8.52
CA ALA A 92 -4.05 1.85 7.99
C ALA A 92 -3.65 2.40 6.62
N TRP A 93 -4.53 2.22 5.65
CA TRP A 93 -4.34 2.68 4.28
C TRP A 93 -5.21 3.89 3.99
N SER A 94 -4.68 4.84 3.23
CA SER A 94 -5.44 6.00 2.76
C SER A 94 -4.95 6.48 1.40
N SER A 95 -5.83 7.11 0.65
CA SER A 95 -5.52 7.80 -0.60
C SER A 95 -5.70 9.29 -0.41
N SER A 96 -4.80 10.10 -0.98
CA SER A 96 -4.91 11.57 -1.00
C SER A 96 -6.01 12.06 -1.95
N ASN A 97 -6.37 11.24 -2.97
CA ASN A 97 -7.43 11.55 -3.92
C ASN A 97 -8.17 10.26 -4.31
N LYS A 98 -9.31 10.02 -3.66
CA LYS A 98 -10.14 8.83 -3.91
C LYS A 98 -10.87 8.87 -5.27
N LYS A 99 -11.00 10.04 -5.90
CA LYS A 99 -11.54 10.16 -7.26
C LYS A 99 -10.58 9.59 -8.29
N VAL A 100 -9.25 9.73 -8.06
CA VAL A 100 -8.20 9.21 -8.94
C VAL A 100 -7.87 7.76 -8.64
N ALA A 101 -7.62 7.43 -7.37
CA ALA A 101 -7.31 6.06 -6.97
C ALA A 101 -7.82 5.76 -5.55
N VAL A 102 -8.37 4.57 -5.38
CA VAL A 102 -8.81 4.06 -4.07
C VAL A 102 -7.87 2.97 -3.58
N VAL A 103 -7.83 2.75 -2.27
CA VAL A 103 -7.08 1.65 -1.66
C VAL A 103 -7.93 0.91 -0.64
N SER A 104 -7.89 -0.41 -0.69
CA SER A 104 -8.58 -1.27 0.27
C SER A 104 -7.81 -1.37 1.59
N SER A 105 -8.47 -1.89 2.65
CA SER A 105 -7.82 -2.19 3.93
C SER A 105 -6.68 -3.22 3.82
N LYS A 106 -6.65 -4.01 2.75
CA LYS A 106 -5.59 -4.99 2.44
C LYS A 106 -4.48 -4.41 1.55
N GLY A 107 -4.54 -3.12 1.16
CA GLY A 107 -3.53 -2.46 0.33
C GLY A 107 -3.68 -2.70 -1.18
N LYS A 108 -4.83 -3.22 -1.66
CA LYS A 108 -5.13 -3.28 -3.09
C LYS A 108 -5.54 -1.89 -3.56
N VAL A 109 -4.78 -1.30 -4.46
CA VAL A 109 -5.04 0.01 -5.08
C VAL A 109 -5.73 -0.19 -6.41
N THR A 110 -6.76 0.61 -6.71
CA THR A 110 -7.49 0.58 -7.98
C THR A 110 -7.57 1.99 -8.55
N GLY A 111 -7.19 2.15 -9.83
CA GLY A 111 -7.32 3.38 -10.60
C GLY A 111 -8.80 3.65 -10.92
N LYS A 112 -9.26 4.87 -10.71
CA LYS A 112 -10.66 5.28 -10.96
C LYS A 112 -10.79 6.31 -12.06
N ALA A 113 -9.90 7.30 -12.08
CA ALA A 113 -9.87 8.36 -13.10
C ALA A 113 -8.42 8.78 -13.32
N THR A 114 -8.16 9.42 -14.45
CA THR A 114 -6.84 9.98 -14.79
C THR A 114 -6.36 10.97 -13.73
N GLY A 115 -5.04 10.97 -13.50
CA GLY A 115 -4.42 11.88 -12.54
C GLY A 115 -3.42 11.19 -11.62
N THR A 116 -3.09 11.85 -10.53
CA THR A 116 -2.13 11.35 -9.54
C THR A 116 -2.74 11.34 -8.15
N ALA A 117 -2.52 10.25 -7.43
CA ALA A 117 -2.87 10.11 -6.01
C ALA A 117 -1.69 9.56 -5.21
N THR A 118 -1.56 9.97 -3.95
CA THR A 118 -0.60 9.39 -3.02
C THR A 118 -1.30 8.40 -2.10
N ILE A 119 -0.89 7.14 -2.20
CA ILE A 119 -1.35 6.09 -1.28
C ILE A 119 -0.42 6.06 -0.07
N THR A 120 -0.99 6.15 1.11
CA THR A 120 -0.25 6.15 2.39
C THR A 120 -0.57 4.91 3.19
N ALA A 121 0.47 4.18 3.59
CA ALA A 121 0.43 3.10 4.57
C ALA A 121 0.94 3.63 5.91
N LYS A 122 0.08 3.75 6.93
CA LYS A 122 0.41 4.29 8.26
C LYS A 122 0.30 3.20 9.32
N ALA A 123 1.28 3.13 10.21
CA ALA A 123 1.21 2.24 11.38
C ALA A 123 0.04 2.62 12.29
N ALA A 124 -0.77 1.64 12.70
CA ALA A 124 -1.94 1.84 13.55
C ALA A 124 -1.62 1.74 15.06
N ASP A 125 -0.34 1.71 15.44
CA ASP A 125 0.13 1.61 16.83
C ASP A 125 0.31 2.96 17.53
N GLY A 126 0.01 4.07 16.83
CA GLY A 126 0.21 5.43 17.33
C GLY A 126 1.64 5.98 17.11
N SER A 127 2.58 5.21 16.58
CA SER A 127 3.97 5.67 16.33
C SER A 127 4.08 6.78 15.26
N GLY A 128 3.03 7.01 14.47
CA GLY A 128 3.03 7.97 13.37
C GLY A 128 3.84 7.54 12.14
N LYS A 129 4.50 6.37 12.19
CA LYS A 129 5.34 5.89 11.08
C LYS A 129 4.48 5.53 9.87
N LYS A 130 4.94 5.97 8.69
CA LYS A 130 4.22 5.82 7.43
C LYS A 130 5.17 5.65 6.26
N ALA A 131 4.65 5.05 5.18
CA ALA A 131 5.28 5.01 3.87
C ALA A 131 4.27 5.45 2.81
N LYS A 132 4.76 6.00 1.71
CA LYS A 132 3.93 6.55 0.63
C LYS A 132 4.28 5.89 -0.70
N CYS A 133 3.28 5.74 -1.57
CA CYS A 133 3.41 5.34 -2.96
C CYS A 133 2.69 6.36 -3.84
N LYS A 134 3.39 6.93 -4.82
CA LYS A 134 2.78 7.80 -5.84
C LYS A 134 2.11 6.90 -6.89
N VAL A 135 0.82 7.07 -7.09
CA VAL A 135 0.05 6.33 -8.10
C VAL A 135 -0.38 7.31 -9.19
N THR A 136 0.03 7.04 -10.41
CA THR A 136 -0.41 7.78 -11.60
C THR A 136 -1.38 6.89 -12.36
N VAL A 137 -2.59 7.38 -12.55
CA VAL A 137 -3.61 6.70 -13.34
C VAL A 137 -3.69 7.38 -14.70
N LYS A 138 -3.54 6.57 -15.74
CA LYS A 138 -3.63 7.01 -17.14
C LYS A 138 -4.84 6.34 -17.79
N ASN A 139 -5.36 7.00 -18.80
CA ASN A 139 -6.37 6.40 -19.67
C ASN A 139 -5.63 5.74 -20.85
N ASN A 140 -5.06 4.55 -20.60
CA ASN A 140 -4.47 3.78 -21.69
C ASN A 140 -5.62 3.09 -22.42
N ILE A 141 -5.84 3.50 -23.65
CA ILE A 141 -6.79 2.92 -24.58
C ILE A 141 -5.98 2.21 -25.62
N ASN A 142 -6.33 0.97 -25.90
CA ASN A 142 -5.71 0.18 -26.95
C ASN A 142 -6.64 0.12 -28.17
N LEU A 143 -6.06 0.38 -29.31
CA LEU A 143 -6.69 0.07 -30.58
C LEU A 143 -6.73 -1.46 -30.74
N ILE A 144 -7.95 -2.02 -30.87
CA ILE A 144 -8.14 -3.48 -31.06
C ILE A 144 -8.08 -3.82 -32.55
N ALA A 145 -8.77 -3.01 -33.35
CA ALA A 145 -8.86 -3.23 -34.78
C ALA A 145 -8.92 -1.89 -35.50
N MET A 146 -8.36 -1.86 -36.70
CA MET A 146 -8.48 -0.74 -37.64
C MET A 146 -8.67 -1.34 -39.02
N ASP A 147 -9.66 -0.86 -39.74
CA ASP A 147 -9.94 -1.28 -41.11
C ASP A 147 -10.14 -0.04 -41.99
N VAL A 148 -9.50 -0.05 -43.13
CA VAL A 148 -9.61 1.03 -44.15
C VAL A 148 -10.67 0.61 -45.15
N GLN A 149 -11.85 1.19 -45.04
CA GLN A 149 -13.00 0.88 -45.90
C GLN A 149 -12.80 1.38 -47.33
N ASN A 150 -12.23 2.59 -47.45
CA ASN A 150 -11.90 3.25 -48.72
C ASN A 150 -10.92 4.40 -48.48
N ALA A 151 -10.60 5.19 -49.50
CA ALA A 151 -9.68 6.32 -49.41
C ALA A 151 -10.13 7.44 -48.47
N GLN A 152 -11.37 7.44 -48.03
CA GLN A 152 -11.99 8.50 -47.21
C GLN A 152 -12.54 7.99 -45.85
N THR A 153 -12.61 6.66 -45.66
CA THR A 153 -13.25 6.07 -44.49
C THR A 153 -12.36 5.04 -43.81
N ILE A 154 -12.09 5.25 -42.54
CA ILE A 154 -11.40 4.33 -41.67
C ILE A 154 -12.29 3.98 -40.51
N THR A 155 -12.43 2.70 -40.19
CA THR A 155 -13.07 2.24 -38.97
C THR A 155 -12.05 1.76 -37.98
N PHE A 156 -12.25 2.00 -36.69
CA PHE A 156 -11.39 1.48 -35.65
C PHE A 156 -12.20 1.12 -34.40
N SER A 157 -11.73 0.13 -33.68
CA SER A 157 -12.32 -0.34 -32.43
C SER A 157 -11.38 -0.18 -31.27
N LEU A 158 -11.90 0.20 -30.10
CA LEU A 158 -11.17 0.37 -28.87
C LEU A 158 -11.44 -0.78 -27.89
N ASP A 159 -10.49 -1.08 -26.99
CA ASP A 159 -10.63 -2.11 -25.96
C ASP A 159 -11.72 -1.78 -24.92
N ARG A 160 -12.21 -0.55 -24.89
CA ARG A 160 -13.31 -0.09 -24.01
C ARG A 160 -14.05 1.10 -24.63
N ALA A 161 -15.30 1.26 -24.22
CA ALA A 161 -16.09 2.41 -24.60
C ALA A 161 -15.49 3.70 -24.04
N MET A 162 -15.38 4.74 -24.87
CA MET A 162 -14.90 6.07 -24.51
C MET A 162 -15.48 7.10 -25.49
N ALA A 163 -16.00 8.20 -24.98
CA ALA A 163 -16.38 9.32 -25.82
C ALA A 163 -15.10 10.04 -26.31
N LEU A 164 -14.83 9.94 -27.60
CA LEU A 164 -13.78 10.67 -28.30
C LEU A 164 -14.40 11.73 -29.21
N ASN A 165 -13.67 12.80 -29.46
CA ASN A 165 -13.99 13.76 -30.52
C ASN A 165 -12.85 13.81 -31.54
N ALA A 166 -13.11 14.35 -32.72
CA ALA A 166 -12.16 14.39 -33.83
C ALA A 166 -10.81 15.02 -33.47
N SER A 167 -10.78 16.01 -32.58
CA SER A 167 -9.54 16.68 -32.15
C SER A 167 -8.67 15.81 -31.23
N GLN A 168 -9.21 14.73 -30.66
CA GLN A 168 -8.49 13.81 -29.76
C GLN A 168 -7.87 12.61 -30.49
N VAL A 169 -8.18 12.45 -31.76
CA VAL A 169 -7.68 11.34 -32.59
C VAL A 169 -6.75 11.92 -33.63
N GLN A 170 -5.52 11.41 -33.64
CA GLN A 170 -4.54 11.72 -34.67
C GLN A 170 -4.15 10.42 -35.38
N ILE A 171 -4.42 10.34 -36.66
CA ILE A 171 -3.99 9.23 -37.50
C ILE A 171 -2.73 9.70 -38.25
N SER A 172 -1.59 9.16 -37.84
CA SER A 172 -0.31 9.38 -38.53
C SER A 172 0.04 8.12 -39.30
N ASN A 173 0.25 8.25 -40.58
CA ASN A 173 0.71 7.16 -41.42
C ASN A 173 2.23 7.28 -41.63
N LYS A 174 2.99 6.27 -41.20
CA LYS A 174 4.39 6.06 -41.57
C LYS A 174 4.45 4.96 -42.62
N TRP A 175 4.13 5.31 -43.84
CA TRP A 175 4.45 4.44 -44.99
C TRP A 175 5.84 4.80 -45.47
N ASN A 176 6.78 3.89 -45.33
CA ASN A 176 8.12 4.00 -45.84
C ASN A 176 8.21 3.17 -47.16
N ILE A 177 7.57 3.70 -48.18
CA ILE A 177 7.90 3.33 -49.56
C ILE A 177 8.45 4.64 -50.18
N ASP A 178 9.73 4.68 -50.43
CA ASP A 178 10.45 5.78 -51.09
C ASP A 178 10.43 7.17 -50.40
N GLY A 179 10.91 7.24 -49.19
CA GLY A 179 11.54 8.45 -48.65
C GLY A 179 10.73 9.71 -48.44
N ALA A 180 9.43 9.73 -48.63
CA ALA A 180 8.64 10.94 -48.44
C ALA A 180 7.21 10.64 -48.00
N TYR A 181 6.82 11.36 -47.01
CA TYR A 181 5.47 11.72 -46.48
C TYR A 181 5.12 11.21 -45.10
N ASN A 182 5.48 12.02 -44.10
CA ASN A 182 4.70 12.16 -42.88
C ASN A 182 3.49 13.06 -43.22
N ARG A 183 2.34 12.51 -43.56
CA ARG A 183 1.09 13.25 -43.61
C ARG A 183 0.29 12.92 -42.36
N GLN A 184 -0.05 13.93 -41.58
CA GLN A 184 -1.15 13.82 -40.61
C GLN A 184 -2.45 13.94 -41.41
N LEU A 185 -3.28 12.90 -41.30
CA LEU A 185 -4.65 12.97 -41.84
C LEU A 185 -5.47 13.80 -40.88
N LYS A 186 -6.13 14.84 -41.39
CA LYS A 186 -7.12 15.61 -40.63
C LYS A 186 -8.41 14.82 -40.63
N ILE A 187 -8.96 14.62 -39.45
CA ILE A 187 -10.26 13.98 -39.27
C ILE A 187 -11.31 15.05 -39.34
N ASP A 188 -12.13 14.99 -40.38
CA ASP A 188 -13.23 15.99 -40.55
C ASP A 188 -14.48 15.57 -39.78
N THR A 189 -14.82 14.30 -39.74
CA THR A 189 -15.96 13.78 -38.99
C THR A 189 -15.60 12.51 -38.28
N MET A 190 -16.25 12.26 -37.14
CA MET A 190 -16.13 11.02 -36.41
C MET A 190 -17.48 10.66 -35.82
N THR A 191 -17.96 9.46 -36.11
CA THR A 191 -19.23 8.94 -35.61
C THR A 191 -19.04 7.66 -34.80
N THR A 192 -19.90 7.43 -33.84
CA THR A 192 -19.93 6.21 -33.04
C THR A 192 -21.34 5.98 -32.50
N ALA A 193 -21.76 4.72 -32.45
CA ALA A 193 -23.02 4.33 -31.83
C ALA A 193 -22.85 3.90 -30.36
N ASP A 194 -21.66 3.43 -29.98
CA ASP A 194 -21.39 2.76 -28.70
C ASP A 194 -20.16 3.31 -27.95
N ASN A 195 -19.56 4.39 -28.43
CA ASN A 195 -18.29 4.94 -27.91
C ASN A 195 -17.13 3.94 -27.87
N LYS A 196 -17.21 2.88 -28.64
CA LYS A 196 -16.18 1.85 -28.74
C LYS A 196 -15.72 1.64 -30.17
N ASN A 197 -16.67 1.66 -31.11
CA ASN A 197 -16.41 1.53 -32.53
C ASN A 197 -16.60 2.90 -33.20
N TYR A 198 -15.61 3.34 -33.98
CA TYR A 198 -15.56 4.67 -34.59
C TYR A 198 -15.36 4.57 -36.09
N THR A 199 -16.02 5.45 -36.79
CA THR A 199 -15.85 5.71 -38.22
C THR A 199 -15.33 7.14 -38.41
N VAL A 200 -14.25 7.32 -39.16
CA VAL A 200 -13.59 8.60 -39.45
C VAL A 200 -13.32 8.73 -40.95
#